data_a73524be07e20a6571f4386bd8b9755d
#
_entry.id   a73524be07e20a6571f4386bd8b9755d
#
_cell.length_a   1.000
_cell.length_b   1.000
_cell.length_c   1.000
_cell.angle_alpha   90.00
_cell.angle_beta   90.00
_cell.angle_gamma   90.00
#
_symmetry.space_group_name_H-M   'P 1'
#
loop_
_entity.id
_entity.type
_entity.pdbx_description
1 polymer ?
#
loop_
_entity_poly.entity_id
_entity_poly.type
_entity_poly.pdbx_seq_one_letter_code
_entity_poly.pdbx_strand_id
1 'polypeptide(L)'
;MKRRLVLTVFFACIAMFAAILPSFASAQSAPAAEKQKIEALIKQVGDLKHAKFFRNGWTYEPATAVRFLRGKWEANDAEVKTARDFIDKVASASGTSGKPYLIRFKDGREIKSQEFLLAELKKIEPKL
;
A
#
# COMPACT_ATOMS: atom_id res chain seq x y z
N MET A 1 -47.50 -61.04 -24.22
CA MET A 1 -47.25 -59.66 -24.51
C MET A 1 -46.29 -59.08 -23.52
N LYS A 2 -45.16 -58.89 -23.99
CA LYS A 2 -44.11 -58.41 -23.07
C LYS A 2 -44.01 -56.93 -23.17
N ARG A 3 -44.38 -56.31 -22.11
CA ARG A 3 -44.10 -54.90 -21.98
C ARG A 3 -42.69 -54.75 -21.56
N ARG A 4 -41.90 -54.28 -22.41
CA ARG A 4 -40.58 -53.87 -22.05
C ARG A 4 -40.68 -52.47 -21.48
N LEU A 5 -40.58 -52.41 -20.20
CA LEU A 5 -40.25 -51.18 -19.56
C LEU A 5 -38.86 -50.81 -20.01
N VAL A 6 -38.82 -49.92 -20.92
CA VAL A 6 -37.58 -49.20 -21.17
C VAL A 6 -37.41 -48.27 -19.99
N LEU A 7 -36.66 -48.72 -19.04
CA LEU A 7 -36.14 -47.81 -18.06
C LEU A 7 -35.19 -46.89 -18.83
N THR A 8 -35.77 -45.81 -19.22
CA THR A 8 -34.92 -44.69 -19.61
C THR A 8 -34.26 -44.20 -18.32
N VAL A 9 -33.11 -44.73 -18.11
CA VAL A 9 -32.26 -44.15 -17.09
C VAL A 9 -31.92 -42.75 -17.59
N PHE A 10 -32.68 -41.83 -17.13
CA PHE A 10 -32.23 -40.45 -17.19
C PHE A 10 -31.02 -40.35 -16.32
N PHE A 11 -29.89 -40.49 -16.92
CA PHE A 11 -28.68 -39.92 -16.38
C PHE A 11 -28.91 -38.42 -16.43
N ALA A 12 -29.44 -37.93 -15.34
CA ALA A 12 -29.21 -36.53 -15.04
C ALA A 12 -27.71 -36.38 -14.85
N CYS A 13 -27.05 -36.07 -15.94
CA CYS A 13 -25.75 -35.43 -15.82
C CYS A 13 -26.00 -34.13 -15.08
N ILE A 14 -25.92 -34.23 -13.78
CA ILE A 14 -25.65 -33.06 -12.98
C ILE A 14 -24.25 -32.69 -13.42
N ALA A 15 -24.16 -31.88 -14.45
CA ALA A 15 -22.99 -31.12 -14.70
C ALA A 15 -22.81 -30.26 -13.43
N MET A 16 -22.01 -30.75 -12.52
CA MET A 16 -21.43 -29.90 -11.52
C MET A 16 -20.64 -28.87 -12.29
N PHE A 17 -21.32 -27.80 -12.61
CA PHE A 17 -20.63 -26.56 -12.87
C PHE A 17 -19.98 -26.19 -11.55
N ALA A 18 -18.78 -26.69 -11.35
CA ALA A 18 -17.86 -26.03 -10.50
C ALA A 18 -17.68 -24.67 -11.13
N ALA A 19 -18.42 -23.70 -10.66
CA ALA A 19 -18.13 -22.32 -10.95
C ALA A 19 -16.75 -22.07 -10.40
N ILE A 20 -15.76 -22.26 -11.25
CA ILE A 20 -14.44 -21.73 -11.02
C ILE A 20 -14.66 -20.24 -11.14
N LEU A 21 -14.99 -19.62 -10.00
CA LEU A 21 -14.90 -18.20 -9.89
C LEU A 21 -13.45 -17.89 -10.23
N PRO A 22 -13.18 -17.12 -11.29
CA PRO A 22 -11.85 -16.66 -11.50
C PRO A 22 -11.50 -15.90 -10.23
N SER A 23 -10.60 -16.47 -9.48
CA SER A 23 -9.92 -15.73 -8.44
C SER A 23 -9.23 -14.60 -9.19
N PHE A 24 -9.88 -13.46 -9.24
CA PHE A 24 -9.17 -12.26 -9.62
C PHE A 24 -8.16 -12.01 -8.52
N ALA A 25 -6.95 -12.53 -8.74
CA ALA A 25 -5.78 -11.98 -8.09
C ALA A 25 -5.61 -10.58 -8.68
N SER A 26 -6.61 -9.75 -8.47
CA SER A 26 -6.53 -8.36 -8.80
C SER A 26 -5.39 -7.77 -8.01
N ALA A 27 -4.67 -6.86 -8.60
CA ALA A 27 -3.78 -5.96 -7.92
C ALA A 27 -4.59 -5.26 -6.84
N GLN A 28 -4.80 -5.96 -5.73
CA GLN A 28 -5.54 -5.45 -4.59
C GLN A 28 -4.67 -4.43 -3.90
N SER A 29 -5.29 -3.33 -3.49
CA SER A 29 -4.68 -2.39 -2.57
C SER A 29 -4.25 -3.12 -1.29
N ALA A 30 -3.41 -2.49 -0.49
CA ALA A 30 -2.93 -3.03 0.78
C ALA A 30 -4.08 -3.49 1.68
N PRO A 31 -3.89 -4.54 2.48
CA PRO A 31 -4.86 -4.91 3.52
C PRO A 31 -5.18 -3.75 4.45
N ALA A 32 -6.38 -3.73 5.03
CA ALA A 32 -6.84 -2.65 5.88
C ALA A 32 -5.88 -2.32 7.03
N ALA A 33 -5.30 -3.33 7.68
CA ALA A 33 -4.32 -3.12 8.74
C ALA A 33 -3.06 -2.40 8.25
N GLU A 34 -2.60 -2.72 7.05
CA GLU A 34 -1.43 -2.05 6.46
C GLU A 34 -1.77 -0.62 6.02
N LYS A 35 -2.96 -0.39 5.50
CA LYS A 35 -3.43 0.97 5.19
C LYS A 35 -3.46 1.87 6.43
N GLN A 36 -3.89 1.34 7.56
CA GLN A 36 -3.89 2.08 8.83
C GLN A 36 -2.47 2.47 9.24
N LYS A 37 -1.51 1.57 9.08
CA LYS A 37 -0.10 1.88 9.36
C LYS A 37 0.41 2.98 8.43
N ILE A 38 0.12 2.90 7.15
CA ILE A 38 0.52 3.91 6.15
C ILE A 38 -0.10 5.27 6.51
N GLU A 39 -1.38 5.30 6.85
CA GLU A 39 -2.04 6.54 7.27
C GLU A 39 -1.40 7.14 8.53
N ALA A 40 -1.02 6.29 9.49
CA ALA A 40 -0.32 6.73 10.69
C ALA A 40 1.06 7.32 10.35
N LEU A 41 1.79 6.72 9.42
CA LEU A 41 3.08 7.24 8.95
C LEU A 41 2.93 8.61 8.26
N ILE A 42 1.94 8.75 7.39
CA ILE A 42 1.65 10.03 6.73
C ILE A 42 1.28 11.10 7.76
N LYS A 43 0.49 10.73 8.77
CA LYS A 43 0.15 11.63 9.87
C LYS A 43 1.40 12.11 10.61
N GLN A 44 2.36 11.24 10.87
CA GLN A 44 3.62 11.62 11.53
C GLN A 44 4.39 12.66 10.69
N VAL A 45 4.40 12.51 9.38
CA VAL A 45 4.99 13.51 8.48
C VAL A 45 4.29 14.86 8.64
N GLY A 46 2.96 14.87 8.62
CA GLY A 46 2.16 16.09 8.76
C GLY A 46 2.31 16.76 10.13
N ASP A 47 2.60 15.99 11.15
CA ASP A 47 2.76 16.49 12.52
C ASP A 47 4.14 17.16 12.78
N LEU A 48 5.07 17.04 11.84
CA LEU A 48 6.39 17.69 11.92
C LEU A 48 6.30 19.18 11.53
N LYS A 49 5.60 19.97 12.32
CA LYS A 49 5.20 21.36 11.98
C LYS A 49 6.35 22.30 11.63
N HIS A 50 7.54 22.05 12.17
CA HIS A 50 8.71 22.92 11.99
C HIS A 50 9.79 22.27 11.11
N ALA A 51 9.51 21.11 10.54
CA ALA A 51 10.42 20.44 9.64
C ALA A 51 10.22 20.93 8.19
N LYS A 52 11.26 20.75 7.39
CA LYS A 52 11.23 20.96 5.95
C LYS A 52 11.54 19.63 5.25
N PHE A 53 10.86 19.38 4.15
CA PHE A 53 11.05 18.20 3.35
C PHE A 53 11.79 18.55 2.06
N PHE A 54 12.78 17.75 1.71
CA PHE A 54 13.59 17.98 0.52
C PHE A 54 13.35 16.87 -0.50
N ARG A 55 13.07 17.30 -1.71
CA ARG A 55 12.93 16.42 -2.87
C ARG A 55 13.56 17.09 -4.08
N ASN A 56 14.57 16.45 -4.65
CA ASN A 56 15.24 16.98 -5.85
C ASN A 56 15.73 18.43 -5.71
N GLY A 57 16.26 18.80 -4.54
CA GLY A 57 16.73 20.14 -4.26
C GLY A 57 15.65 21.17 -3.92
N TRP A 58 14.39 20.78 -3.95
CA TRP A 58 13.27 21.64 -3.57
C TRP A 58 12.83 21.37 -2.13
N THR A 59 12.41 22.43 -1.47
CA THR A 59 11.94 22.40 -0.08
C THR A 59 10.43 22.44 -0.03
N TYR A 60 9.83 21.59 0.81
CA TYR A 60 8.39 21.50 0.99
C TYR A 60 8.01 21.59 2.44
N GLU A 61 6.87 22.23 2.70
CA GLU A 61 6.22 22.23 4.01
C GLU A 61 5.59 20.84 4.29
N PRO A 62 5.38 20.48 5.57
CA PRO A 62 4.79 19.19 5.93
C PRO A 62 3.46 18.90 5.24
N ALA A 63 2.57 19.89 5.16
CA ALA A 63 1.27 19.71 4.49
C ALA A 63 1.41 19.36 3.01
N THR A 64 2.38 19.96 2.33
CA THR A 64 2.68 19.66 0.93
C THR A 64 3.29 18.28 0.78
N ALA A 65 4.18 17.91 1.69
CA ALA A 65 4.78 16.57 1.73
C ALA A 65 3.69 15.50 1.91
N VAL A 66 2.72 15.71 2.78
CA VAL A 66 1.59 14.79 2.96
C VAL A 66 0.81 14.60 1.67
N ARG A 67 0.46 15.68 0.99
CA ARG A 67 -0.26 15.60 -0.30
C ARG A 67 0.54 14.87 -1.37
N PHE A 68 1.83 15.13 -1.43
CA PHE A 68 2.74 14.46 -2.34
C PHE A 68 2.80 12.95 -2.07
N LEU A 69 2.96 12.56 -0.82
CA LEU A 69 3.02 11.15 -0.43
C LEU A 69 1.71 10.42 -0.74
N ARG A 70 0.57 11.05 -0.49
CA ARG A 70 -0.74 10.47 -0.85
C ARG A 70 -0.90 10.28 -2.35
N GLY A 71 -0.56 11.28 -3.14
CA GLY A 71 -0.66 11.20 -4.58
C GLY A 71 0.26 10.14 -5.17
N LYS A 72 1.49 10.04 -4.66
CA LYS A 72 2.43 9.02 -5.09
C LYS A 72 2.00 7.62 -4.66
N TRP A 73 1.42 7.48 -3.49
CA TRP A 73 0.84 6.21 -3.03
C TRP A 73 -0.29 5.76 -3.95
N GLU A 74 -1.24 6.65 -4.25
CA GLU A 74 -2.34 6.36 -5.18
C GLU A 74 -1.82 5.91 -6.54
N ALA A 75 -0.82 6.59 -7.06
CA ALA A 75 -0.21 6.25 -8.35
C ALA A 75 0.51 4.89 -8.34
N ASN A 76 0.90 4.39 -7.18
CA ASN A 76 1.64 3.14 -7.01
C ASN A 76 0.89 2.12 -6.15
N ASP A 77 -0.41 2.28 -6.01
CA ASP A 77 -1.25 1.47 -5.12
C ASP A 77 -1.09 -0.04 -5.34
N ALA A 78 -1.01 -0.46 -6.60
CA ALA A 78 -0.84 -1.87 -6.96
C ALA A 78 0.45 -2.50 -6.42
N GLU A 79 1.48 -1.71 -6.18
CA GLU A 79 2.79 -2.18 -5.73
C GLU A 79 2.98 -2.05 -4.21
N VAL A 80 2.06 -1.37 -3.54
CA VAL A 80 2.15 -1.09 -2.10
C VAL A 80 1.19 -2.01 -1.35
N LYS A 81 1.70 -3.10 -0.81
CA LYS A 81 0.93 -4.10 -0.06
C LYS A 81 1.11 -3.97 1.45
N THR A 82 2.21 -3.37 1.87
CA THR A 82 2.57 -3.23 3.28
C THR A 82 3.03 -1.79 3.57
N ALA A 83 3.06 -1.43 4.85
CA ALA A 83 3.64 -0.17 5.28
C ALA A 83 5.13 -0.08 4.89
N ARG A 84 5.84 -1.20 4.92
CA ARG A 84 7.24 -1.26 4.46
C ARG A 84 7.36 -0.96 2.97
N ASP A 85 6.47 -1.50 2.15
CA ASP A 85 6.42 -1.18 0.72
C ASP A 85 6.19 0.32 0.49
N PHE A 86 5.28 0.91 1.26
CA PHE A 86 5.05 2.35 1.20
C PHE A 86 6.33 3.14 1.48
N ILE A 87 7.04 2.78 2.54
CA ILE A 87 8.29 3.46 2.88
C ILE A 87 9.30 3.30 1.75
N ASP A 88 9.53 2.08 1.28
CA ASP A 88 10.59 1.78 0.33
C ASP A 88 10.27 2.27 -1.09
N LYS A 89 9.03 2.20 -1.52
CA LYS A 89 8.63 2.49 -2.91
C LYS A 89 8.05 3.88 -3.12
N VAL A 90 7.48 4.48 -2.08
CA VAL A 90 6.81 5.78 -2.18
C VAL A 90 7.60 6.87 -1.47
N ALA A 91 8.03 6.62 -0.24
CA ALA A 91 8.51 7.66 0.66
C ALA A 91 10.04 7.75 0.80
N SER A 92 10.79 6.94 0.08
CA SER A 92 12.25 6.87 0.23
C SER A 92 13.02 7.78 -0.70
N ALA A 93 12.65 7.81 -1.99
CA ALA A 93 13.43 8.48 -3.01
C ALA A 93 12.58 8.90 -4.20
N SER A 94 13.09 9.86 -4.95
CA SER A 94 12.49 10.29 -6.20
C SER A 94 12.57 9.18 -7.26
N GLY A 95 11.45 8.89 -7.90
CA GLY A 95 11.38 7.95 -9.02
C GLY A 95 12.13 8.43 -10.26
N THR A 96 12.34 9.73 -10.40
CA THR A 96 13.02 10.33 -11.57
C THR A 96 14.51 10.45 -11.40
N SER A 97 14.99 10.86 -10.22
CA SER A 97 16.41 11.10 -9.96
C SER A 97 17.10 10.04 -9.12
N GLY A 98 16.33 9.21 -8.43
CA GLY A 98 16.85 8.25 -7.45
C GLY A 98 17.41 8.89 -6.17
N LYS A 99 17.35 10.22 -6.06
CA LYS A 99 17.85 10.92 -4.87
C LYS A 99 16.92 10.70 -3.68
N PRO A 100 17.47 10.45 -2.48
CA PRO A 100 16.64 10.23 -1.29
C PRO A 100 15.89 11.50 -0.91
N TYR A 101 14.68 11.31 -0.39
CA TYR A 101 13.96 12.38 0.29
C TYR A 101 14.57 12.61 1.66
N LEU A 102 14.71 13.87 2.03
CA LEU A 102 15.33 14.28 3.28
C LEU A 102 14.35 15.09 4.12
N ILE A 103 14.53 14.99 5.43
CA ILE A 103 13.78 15.80 6.41
C ILE A 103 14.81 16.61 7.19
N ARG A 104 14.63 17.92 7.20
CA ARG A 104 15.42 18.82 8.05
C ARG A 104 14.56 19.32 9.20
N PHE A 105 15.02 19.05 10.41
CA PHE A 105 14.36 19.51 11.62
C PHE A 105 14.72 20.95 11.93
N LYS A 106 13.96 21.55 12.86
CA LYS A 106 14.15 22.93 13.27
C LYS A 106 15.57 23.22 13.79
N ASP A 107 16.19 22.24 14.44
CA ASP A 107 17.56 22.35 14.97
C ASP A 107 18.65 22.20 13.91
N GLY A 108 18.29 22.01 12.65
CA GLY A 108 19.21 21.85 11.52
C GLY A 108 19.61 20.42 11.21
N ARG A 109 19.24 19.43 12.04
CA ARG A 109 19.54 18.02 11.72
C ARG A 109 18.78 17.58 10.48
N GLU A 110 19.46 16.81 9.64
CA GLU A 110 18.88 16.19 8.47
C GLU A 110 18.92 14.67 8.60
N ILE A 111 17.82 14.02 8.25
CA ILE A 111 17.78 12.58 8.11
C ILE A 111 17.05 12.19 6.83
N LYS A 112 17.29 10.97 6.37
CA LYS A 112 16.50 10.42 5.26
C LYS A 112 15.07 10.17 5.70
N SER A 113 14.13 10.50 4.86
CA SER A 113 12.70 10.21 5.09
C SER A 113 12.49 8.73 5.40
N GLN A 114 13.19 7.84 4.69
CA GLN A 114 13.15 6.40 4.95
C GLN A 114 13.54 6.06 6.39
N GLU A 115 14.62 6.63 6.91
CA GLU A 115 15.07 6.38 8.28
C GLU A 115 14.03 6.83 9.31
N PHE A 116 13.48 8.02 9.11
CA PHE A 116 12.44 8.55 9.97
C PHE A 116 11.21 7.64 10.00
N LEU A 117 10.72 7.25 8.82
CA LEU A 117 9.51 6.45 8.71
C LEU A 117 9.71 5.01 9.21
N LEU A 118 10.88 4.43 9.02
CA LEU A 118 11.19 3.11 9.60
C LEU A 118 11.18 3.15 11.12
N ALA A 119 11.72 4.21 11.72
CA ALA A 119 11.68 4.40 13.16
C ALA A 119 10.24 4.57 13.67
N GLU A 120 9.42 5.33 12.95
CA GLU A 120 8.01 5.49 13.30
C GLU A 120 7.22 4.19 13.14
N LEU A 121 7.50 3.41 12.10
CA LEU A 121 6.87 2.11 11.89
C LEU A 121 7.12 1.16 13.05
N LYS A 122 8.35 1.13 13.58
CA LYS A 122 8.67 0.33 14.76
C LYS A 122 7.85 0.71 15.99
N LYS A 123 7.52 1.98 16.14
CA LYS A 123 6.68 2.45 17.25
C LYS A 123 5.22 2.03 17.09
N ILE A 124 4.75 1.90 15.87
CA ILE A 124 3.37 1.55 15.53
C ILE A 124 3.13 0.05 15.62
N GLU A 125 4.01 -0.76 15.05
CA GLU A 125 3.81 -2.22 14.90
C GLU A 125 3.57 -2.99 16.21
N PRO A 126 4.26 -2.69 17.33
CA PRO A 126 3.99 -3.42 18.57
C PRO A 126 2.63 -3.15 19.19
N LYS A 127 1.91 -2.16 18.71
CA LYS A 127 0.61 -1.70 19.26
C LYS A 127 -0.59 -2.17 18.43
N LEU A 128 -0.34 -2.82 17.30
CA LEU A 128 -1.38 -3.26 16.37
C LEU A 128 -1.55 -4.81 16.37
#